data_2545612892941944dc6b950a97ff2181
#
_entry.id   2545612892941944dc6b950a97ff2181
#
_cell.length_a   1.000
_cell.length_b   1.000
_cell.length_c   1.000
_cell.angle_alpha   90.00
_cell.angle_beta   90.00
_cell.angle_gamma   90.00
#
_symmetry.space_group_name_H-M   'P 1'
#
loop_
_entity.id
_entity.type
_entity.pdbx_description
1 polymer ?
#
loop_
_entity_poly.entity_id
_entity_poly.type
_entity_poly.pdbx_seq_one_letter_code
_entity_poly.pdbx_strand_id
1 'polypeptide(L)'
;MLCSLFIGGAMVSCAEDYMETDKGHDTLTLTVNQQEIVLNEKNHSQEALTLSWTTGTNYGSGNRISYTLEIAKAGTDFARAYSVDLGTGTYQWTKKTEELNQFLNTQLGVGYAEKVSLEARITATVAGMEEKEQRATVALDVTTYQPVTPTLYLIGEAAPNGWSADQATPMERTDNGQFTWTGKLNTGVFKFITTLGEFLPSYNRD
;
A
#
# COMPACT_ATOMS: atom_id res chain seq x y z
N MET A 1 6.65 54.57 -45.41
CA MET A 1 5.66 53.52 -45.54
C MET A 1 6.06 52.45 -44.54
N LEU A 2 5.54 52.53 -43.28
CA LEU A 2 5.90 51.66 -42.16
C LEU A 2 4.79 50.64 -41.99
N CYS A 3 5.12 49.38 -42.14
CA CYS A 3 4.20 48.25 -41.92
C CYS A 3 4.39 47.73 -40.49
N SER A 4 3.44 48.00 -39.62
CA SER A 4 3.42 47.51 -38.24
C SER A 4 2.86 46.07 -38.22
N LEU A 5 3.68 45.13 -37.87
CA LEU A 5 3.30 43.74 -37.66
C LEU A 5 2.73 43.57 -36.25
N PHE A 6 1.43 43.35 -36.14
CA PHE A 6 0.77 42.96 -34.86
C PHE A 6 1.00 41.44 -34.65
N ILE A 7 1.78 41.12 -33.66
CA ILE A 7 1.89 39.73 -33.16
C ILE A 7 0.73 39.53 -32.20
N GLY A 8 -0.30 38.83 -32.63
CA GLY A 8 -1.37 38.33 -31.80
C GLY A 8 -0.85 37.22 -30.89
N GLY A 9 -0.69 37.51 -29.62
CA GLY A 9 -0.45 36.47 -28.61
C GLY A 9 -1.67 35.57 -28.46
N ALA A 10 -1.59 34.32 -28.89
CA ALA A 10 -2.56 33.31 -28.57
C ALA A 10 -2.46 33.02 -27.07
N MET A 11 -3.44 33.45 -26.30
CA MET A 11 -3.68 32.98 -24.95
C MET A 11 -4.04 31.48 -25.07
N VAL A 12 -3.11 30.62 -24.68
CA VAL A 12 -3.43 29.21 -24.43
C VAL A 12 -4.21 29.19 -23.11
N SER A 13 -5.51 29.26 -23.23
CA SER A 13 -6.42 29.01 -22.10
C SER A 13 -6.28 27.55 -21.68
N CYS A 14 -6.01 27.36 -20.41
CA CYS A 14 -5.85 26.06 -19.78
C CYS A 14 -6.99 25.10 -20.13
N ALA A 15 -6.67 24.05 -20.85
CA ALA A 15 -7.59 22.95 -21.15
C ALA A 15 -7.94 22.09 -19.89
N GLU A 16 -7.30 22.37 -18.76
CA GLU A 16 -7.51 21.58 -17.51
C GLU A 16 -8.88 21.87 -16.87
N ASP A 17 -9.40 23.08 -16.96
CA ASP A 17 -10.70 23.45 -16.36
C ASP A 17 -11.89 22.81 -17.11
N TYR A 18 -11.73 22.47 -18.39
CA TYR A 18 -12.83 21.90 -19.20
C TYR A 18 -13.02 20.41 -18.94
N MET A 19 -11.96 19.71 -18.52
CA MET A 19 -12.02 18.27 -18.24
C MET A 19 -12.65 17.96 -16.88
N GLU A 20 -12.60 18.86 -15.90
CA GLU A 20 -13.25 18.66 -14.59
C GLU A 20 -14.74 18.99 -14.61
N THR A 21 -15.21 19.89 -15.48
CA THR A 21 -16.62 20.26 -15.58
C THR A 21 -17.49 19.14 -16.20
N ASP A 22 -16.85 18.22 -16.97
CA ASP A 22 -17.54 17.08 -17.60
C ASP A 22 -17.55 15.84 -16.65
N LYS A 23 -16.85 15.92 -15.53
CA LYS A 23 -16.85 14.91 -14.47
C LYS A 23 -17.95 15.21 -13.45
N GLY A 24 -18.60 14.19 -12.94
CA GLY A 24 -19.65 14.35 -11.93
C GLY A 24 -21.06 14.11 -12.47
N HIS A 25 -21.18 13.37 -13.57
CA HIS A 25 -22.44 12.92 -14.13
C HIS A 25 -22.66 11.41 -13.98
N ASP A 26 -21.62 10.69 -13.54
CA ASP A 26 -21.67 9.24 -13.43
C ASP A 26 -22.35 8.78 -12.13
N THR A 27 -22.90 7.57 -12.15
CA THR A 27 -23.23 6.88 -10.92
C THR A 27 -21.95 6.47 -10.22
N LEU A 28 -21.83 6.72 -8.92
CA LEU A 28 -20.68 6.30 -8.13
C LEU A 28 -20.61 4.77 -8.08
N THR A 29 -19.51 4.21 -8.52
CA THR A 29 -19.19 2.78 -8.42
C THR A 29 -17.80 2.63 -7.81
N LEU A 30 -17.56 1.52 -7.12
CA LEU A 30 -16.25 1.12 -6.60
C LEU A 30 -15.95 -0.29 -7.11
N THR A 31 -14.77 -0.46 -7.67
CA THR A 31 -14.28 -1.73 -8.20
C THR A 31 -12.94 -2.10 -7.59
N VAL A 32 -12.65 -3.38 -7.56
CA VAL A 32 -11.35 -3.93 -7.13
C VAL A 32 -10.75 -4.74 -8.28
N ASN A 33 -9.42 -4.68 -8.44
CA ASN A 33 -8.71 -5.42 -9.48
C ASN A 33 -8.84 -6.95 -9.32
N GLN A 34 -8.91 -7.45 -8.08
CA GLN A 34 -9.06 -8.87 -7.74
C GLN A 34 -9.87 -9.02 -6.46
N GLN A 35 -10.87 -9.90 -6.46
CA GLN A 35 -11.67 -10.17 -5.26
C GLN A 35 -10.98 -11.11 -4.26
N GLU A 36 -10.02 -11.90 -4.70
CA GLU A 36 -9.22 -12.76 -3.85
C GLU A 36 -7.72 -12.51 -4.13
N ILE A 37 -7.01 -12.04 -3.11
CA ILE A 37 -5.60 -11.67 -3.17
C ILE A 37 -4.82 -12.56 -2.20
N VAL A 38 -3.84 -13.30 -2.70
CA VAL A 38 -2.89 -14.04 -1.87
C VAL A 38 -1.54 -13.35 -1.97
N LEU A 39 -1.17 -12.64 -0.90
CA LEU A 39 0.09 -11.92 -0.84
C LEU A 39 1.25 -12.88 -0.71
N ASN A 40 2.35 -12.59 -1.39
CA ASN A 40 3.57 -13.38 -1.34
C ASN A 40 4.78 -12.46 -1.33
N GLU A 41 5.69 -12.69 -0.41
CA GLU A 41 6.89 -11.88 -0.25
C GLU A 41 7.76 -11.80 -1.52
N LYS A 42 7.80 -12.84 -2.33
CA LYS A 42 8.52 -12.83 -3.62
C LYS A 42 8.05 -11.73 -4.57
N ASN A 43 6.82 -11.27 -4.38
CA ASN A 43 6.19 -10.23 -5.19
C ASN A 43 6.08 -8.88 -4.43
N HIS A 44 6.88 -8.67 -3.38
CA HIS A 44 6.77 -7.56 -2.44
C HIS A 44 6.61 -6.17 -3.09
N SER A 45 7.28 -5.93 -4.21
CA SER A 45 7.28 -4.66 -4.95
C SER A 45 6.19 -4.54 -6.02
N GLN A 46 5.44 -5.61 -6.29
CA GLN A 46 4.37 -5.60 -7.31
C GLN A 46 3.07 -5.05 -6.72
N GLU A 47 2.28 -4.41 -7.56
CA GLU A 47 0.94 -3.97 -7.20
C GLU A 47 0.05 -5.17 -6.88
N ALA A 48 -0.56 -5.15 -5.70
CA ALA A 48 -1.45 -6.23 -5.23
C ALA A 48 -2.91 -5.80 -5.22
N LEU A 49 -3.20 -4.62 -4.69
CA LEU A 49 -4.56 -4.11 -4.58
C LEU A 49 -4.68 -2.79 -5.31
N THR A 50 -5.68 -2.70 -6.17
CA THR A 50 -6.13 -1.45 -6.78
C THR A 50 -7.63 -1.33 -6.61
N LEU A 51 -8.05 -0.28 -5.91
CA LEU A 51 -9.43 0.17 -5.82
C LEU A 51 -9.61 1.34 -6.79
N SER A 52 -10.65 1.29 -7.63
CA SER A 52 -10.95 2.34 -8.60
C SER A 52 -12.42 2.70 -8.54
N TRP A 53 -12.74 3.97 -8.74
CA TRP A 53 -14.11 4.47 -8.67
C TRP A 53 -14.42 5.48 -9.76
N THR A 54 -15.71 5.60 -10.08
CA THR A 54 -16.24 6.64 -10.95
C THR A 54 -16.43 7.94 -10.18
N THR A 55 -16.64 9.04 -10.87
CA THR A 55 -16.74 10.35 -10.23
C THR A 55 -17.93 10.49 -9.28
N GLY A 56 -19.01 9.74 -9.50
CA GLY A 56 -20.29 10.07 -8.90
C GLY A 56 -20.94 11.29 -9.56
N THR A 57 -22.04 11.75 -9.01
CA THR A 57 -22.77 12.92 -9.55
C THR A 57 -22.58 14.15 -8.66
N ASN A 58 -22.38 15.33 -9.27
CA ASN A 58 -22.43 16.63 -8.59
C ASN A 58 -23.82 17.26 -8.63
N TYR A 59 -24.83 16.49 -9.07
CA TYR A 59 -26.23 16.92 -9.18
C TYR A 59 -26.43 18.16 -10.08
N GLY A 60 -25.53 18.38 -11.04
CA GLY A 60 -25.58 19.53 -11.93
C GLY A 60 -25.16 20.85 -11.29
N SER A 61 -24.61 20.81 -10.09
CA SER A 61 -24.20 22.03 -9.34
C SER A 61 -22.94 22.68 -9.90
N GLY A 62 -22.10 21.92 -10.64
CA GLY A 62 -20.75 22.33 -11.04
C GLY A 62 -19.73 22.34 -9.90
N ASN A 63 -20.14 21.95 -8.68
CA ASN A 63 -19.25 21.91 -7.51
C ASN A 63 -18.33 20.71 -7.56
N ARG A 64 -17.18 20.85 -6.89
CA ARG A 64 -16.18 19.77 -6.77
C ARG A 64 -16.70 18.63 -5.90
N ILE A 65 -16.27 17.42 -6.26
CA ILE A 65 -16.52 16.19 -5.50
C ILE A 65 -15.22 15.80 -4.80
N SER A 66 -15.27 15.60 -3.50
CA SER A 66 -14.20 15.02 -2.69
C SER A 66 -14.51 13.58 -2.32
N TYR A 67 -13.46 12.79 -2.09
CA TYR A 67 -13.58 11.36 -1.85
C TYR A 67 -12.94 10.97 -0.53
N THR A 68 -13.64 10.14 0.24
CA THR A 68 -13.10 9.47 1.42
C THR A 68 -13.17 7.96 1.20
N LEU A 69 -12.04 7.28 1.36
CA LEU A 69 -11.96 5.82 1.30
C LEU A 69 -11.89 5.26 2.71
N GLU A 70 -12.72 4.26 2.96
CA GLU A 70 -12.73 3.50 4.20
C GLU A 70 -12.50 2.02 3.89
N ILE A 71 -11.69 1.34 4.71
CA ILE A 71 -11.41 -0.10 4.61
C ILE A 71 -11.58 -0.71 6.00
N ALA A 72 -12.37 -1.76 6.10
CA ALA A 72 -12.67 -2.45 7.34
C ALA A 72 -12.69 -3.98 7.16
N LYS A 73 -12.61 -4.72 8.27
CA LYS A 73 -12.93 -6.14 8.27
C LYS A 73 -14.42 -6.31 7.97
N ALA A 74 -14.75 -7.27 7.12
CA ALA A 74 -16.15 -7.53 6.74
C ALA A 74 -17.04 -7.82 7.95
N GLY A 75 -18.30 -7.38 7.87
CA GLY A 75 -19.28 -7.58 8.92
C GLY A 75 -19.11 -6.68 10.15
N THR A 76 -18.26 -5.67 10.11
CA THR A 76 -18.08 -4.71 11.22
C THR A 76 -18.85 -3.40 11.03
N ASP A 77 -19.58 -3.27 9.92
CA ASP A 77 -20.29 -2.04 9.52
C ASP A 77 -19.39 -0.80 9.58
N PHE A 78 -18.13 -0.96 9.20
CA PHE A 78 -17.08 0.07 9.23
C PHE A 78 -16.80 0.68 10.62
N ALA A 79 -17.19 0.02 11.72
CA ALA A 79 -17.07 0.54 13.08
C ALA A 79 -15.61 0.87 13.50
N ARG A 80 -14.63 0.24 12.88
CA ARG A 80 -13.18 0.48 13.10
C ARG A 80 -12.45 0.53 11.77
N ALA A 81 -13.03 1.22 10.80
CA ALA A 81 -12.42 1.36 9.51
C ALA A 81 -11.15 2.20 9.56
N TYR A 82 -10.17 1.82 8.77
CA TYR A 82 -9.16 2.77 8.33
C TYR A 82 -9.85 3.75 7.38
N SER A 83 -9.68 5.04 7.62
CA SER A 83 -10.27 6.10 6.81
C SER A 83 -9.19 7.03 6.30
N VAL A 84 -9.25 7.37 5.02
CA VAL A 84 -8.35 8.34 4.38
C VAL A 84 -9.11 9.30 3.50
N ASP A 85 -8.87 10.59 3.70
CA ASP A 85 -9.34 11.65 2.80
C ASP A 85 -8.43 11.69 1.57
N LEU A 86 -9.00 11.52 0.39
CA LEU A 86 -8.30 11.51 -0.89
C LEU A 86 -8.46 12.84 -1.65
N GLY A 87 -9.21 13.76 -1.10
CA GLY A 87 -9.48 15.06 -1.71
C GLY A 87 -10.26 14.95 -3.02
N THR A 88 -9.96 15.84 -3.95
CA THR A 88 -10.61 15.92 -5.27
C THR A 88 -9.69 15.40 -6.36
N GLY A 89 -10.26 14.90 -7.48
CA GLY A 89 -9.49 14.50 -8.65
C GLY A 89 -8.74 13.17 -8.53
N THR A 90 -8.95 12.42 -7.45
CA THR A 90 -8.38 11.08 -7.23
C THR A 90 -9.46 10.04 -7.49
N TYR A 91 -9.16 9.05 -8.33
CA TYR A 91 -10.12 8.01 -8.74
C TYR A 91 -9.60 6.59 -8.54
N GLN A 92 -8.45 6.47 -7.89
CA GLN A 92 -7.79 5.20 -7.67
C GLN A 92 -6.96 5.25 -6.37
N TRP A 93 -6.88 4.11 -5.69
CA TRP A 93 -6.00 3.88 -4.57
C TRP A 93 -5.33 2.51 -4.72
N THR A 94 -4.00 2.50 -4.70
CA THR A 94 -3.20 1.30 -4.98
C THR A 94 -2.25 1.00 -3.82
N LYS A 95 -2.04 -0.27 -3.56
CA LYS A 95 -1.03 -0.79 -2.64
C LYS A 95 -0.21 -1.90 -3.28
N LYS A 96 1.10 -1.82 -3.09
CA LYS A 96 2.01 -2.93 -3.39
C LYS A 96 1.84 -4.05 -2.37
N THR A 97 2.33 -5.24 -2.71
CA THR A 97 2.23 -6.43 -1.87
C THR A 97 2.77 -6.21 -0.45
N GLU A 98 3.96 -5.65 -0.29
CA GLU A 98 4.54 -5.35 1.02
C GLU A 98 3.75 -4.28 1.77
N GLU A 99 3.37 -3.21 1.08
CA GLU A 99 2.58 -2.12 1.66
C GLU A 99 1.20 -2.60 2.13
N LEU A 100 0.55 -3.47 1.36
CA LEU A 100 -0.75 -4.05 1.73
C LEU A 100 -0.60 -4.98 2.93
N ASN A 101 0.41 -5.85 2.94
CA ASN A 101 0.68 -6.75 4.05
C ASN A 101 0.93 -5.98 5.36
N GLN A 102 1.75 -4.94 5.31
CA GLN A 102 2.02 -4.07 6.45
C GLN A 102 0.79 -3.28 6.89
N PHE A 103 0.04 -2.72 5.93
CA PHE A 103 -1.20 -1.99 6.18
C PHE A 103 -2.23 -2.86 6.93
N LEU A 104 -2.46 -4.08 6.47
CA LEU A 104 -3.41 -5.01 7.11
C LEU A 104 -2.99 -5.35 8.54
N ASN A 105 -1.70 -5.56 8.77
CA ASN A 105 -1.19 -5.85 10.10
C ASN A 105 -1.28 -4.64 11.03
N THR A 106 -0.80 -3.46 10.60
CA THR A 106 -0.64 -2.28 11.47
C THR A 106 -1.94 -1.48 11.64
N GLN A 107 -2.77 -1.37 10.60
CA GLN A 107 -3.98 -0.55 10.62
C GLN A 107 -5.23 -1.35 10.97
N LEU A 108 -5.30 -2.62 10.53
CA LEU A 108 -6.48 -3.46 10.75
C LEU A 108 -6.24 -4.60 11.75
N GLY A 109 -5.02 -4.76 12.29
CA GLY A 109 -4.69 -5.80 13.25
C GLY A 109 -4.92 -7.21 12.70
N VAL A 110 -4.59 -7.44 11.43
CA VAL A 110 -4.63 -8.77 10.80
C VAL A 110 -3.31 -9.48 11.08
N GLY A 111 -3.35 -10.72 11.55
CA GLY A 111 -2.15 -11.55 11.76
C GLY A 111 -1.42 -11.83 10.44
N TYR A 112 -0.17 -12.29 10.56
CA TYR A 112 0.56 -12.78 9.39
C TYR A 112 0.14 -14.21 9.04
N ALA A 113 0.20 -14.57 7.75
CA ALA A 113 -0.26 -15.83 7.20
C ALA A 113 -1.75 -16.11 7.51
N GLU A 114 -2.54 -15.08 7.59
CA GLU A 114 -3.98 -15.11 7.93
C GLU A 114 -4.81 -14.64 6.74
N LYS A 115 -5.95 -15.31 6.50
CA LYS A 115 -6.96 -14.87 5.53
C LYS A 115 -7.97 -13.97 6.24
N VAL A 116 -8.25 -12.81 5.64
CA VAL A 116 -9.22 -11.84 6.14
C VAL A 116 -10.16 -11.42 5.03
N SER A 117 -11.46 -11.34 5.33
CA SER A 117 -12.46 -10.72 4.46
C SER A 117 -12.57 -9.24 4.81
N LEU A 118 -12.54 -8.40 3.80
CA LEU A 118 -12.55 -6.95 3.90
C LEU A 118 -13.71 -6.36 3.13
N GLU A 119 -14.14 -5.18 3.54
CA GLU A 119 -15.03 -4.30 2.82
C GLU A 119 -14.35 -2.95 2.63
N ALA A 120 -14.34 -2.45 1.39
CA ALA A 120 -13.90 -1.11 1.07
C ALA A 120 -15.12 -0.27 0.66
N ARG A 121 -15.19 0.96 1.14
CA ARG A 121 -16.25 1.92 0.84
C ARG A 121 -15.64 3.24 0.39
N ILE A 122 -16.10 3.74 -0.75
CA ILE A 122 -15.81 5.10 -1.20
C ILE A 122 -17.04 5.96 -0.93
N THR A 123 -16.83 7.11 -0.33
CA THR A 123 -17.84 8.14 -0.13
C THR A 123 -17.48 9.35 -0.99
N ALA A 124 -18.40 9.81 -1.82
CA ALA A 124 -18.26 11.01 -2.63
C ALA A 124 -19.16 12.11 -2.05
N THR A 125 -18.54 13.24 -1.69
CA THR A 125 -19.20 14.39 -1.09
C THR A 125 -19.08 15.59 -2.00
N VAL A 126 -20.21 16.22 -2.34
CA VAL A 126 -20.25 17.43 -3.18
C VAL A 126 -20.19 18.66 -2.28
N ALA A 127 -19.27 19.56 -2.56
CA ALA A 127 -19.11 20.79 -1.78
C ALA A 127 -20.43 21.60 -1.72
N GLY A 128 -20.89 21.91 -0.50
CA GLY A 128 -22.16 22.62 -0.25
C GLY A 128 -23.41 21.75 -0.43
N MET A 129 -23.28 20.43 -0.54
CA MET A 129 -24.37 19.46 -0.63
C MET A 129 -24.03 18.18 0.18
N GLU A 130 -23.48 18.36 1.36
CA GLU A 130 -22.97 17.26 2.21
C GLU A 130 -24.08 16.26 2.61
N GLU A 131 -25.34 16.71 2.62
CA GLU A 131 -26.51 15.87 2.88
C GLU A 131 -26.82 14.87 1.73
N LYS A 132 -26.19 15.05 0.57
CA LYS A 132 -26.35 14.19 -0.63
C LYS A 132 -25.16 13.31 -0.88
N GLU A 133 -24.51 12.81 0.17
CA GLU A 133 -23.42 11.85 0.03
C GLU A 133 -23.79 10.65 -0.81
N GLN A 134 -22.88 10.22 -1.65
CA GLN A 134 -22.99 8.98 -2.42
C GLN A 134 -21.97 7.98 -1.87
N ARG A 135 -22.34 6.71 -1.82
CA ARG A 135 -21.47 5.65 -1.32
C ARG A 135 -21.51 4.44 -2.24
N ALA A 136 -20.35 3.83 -2.44
CA ALA A 136 -20.21 2.54 -3.12
C ALA A 136 -19.29 1.64 -2.30
N THR A 137 -19.59 0.34 -2.27
CA THR A 137 -18.87 -0.64 -1.45
C THR A 137 -18.48 -1.84 -2.31
N VAL A 138 -17.32 -2.41 -2.05
CA VAL A 138 -16.84 -3.66 -2.64
C VAL A 138 -16.24 -4.54 -1.55
N ALA A 139 -16.47 -5.85 -1.68
CA ALA A 139 -15.86 -6.86 -0.80
C ALA A 139 -14.67 -7.52 -1.48
N LEU A 140 -13.67 -7.91 -0.68
CA LEU A 140 -12.51 -8.66 -1.14
C LEU A 140 -11.93 -9.51 0.00
N ASP A 141 -11.27 -10.60 -0.37
CA ASP A 141 -10.52 -11.45 0.54
C ASP A 141 -9.03 -11.25 0.34
N VAL A 142 -8.28 -11.14 1.42
CA VAL A 142 -6.83 -11.04 1.36
C VAL A 142 -6.20 -12.06 2.30
N THR A 143 -5.20 -12.79 1.81
CA THR A 143 -4.33 -13.63 2.64
C THR A 143 -2.98 -12.96 2.78
N THR A 144 -2.58 -12.68 4.02
CA THR A 144 -1.30 -12.06 4.36
C THR A 144 -0.17 -13.10 4.30
N TYR A 145 1.08 -12.63 4.29
CA TYR A 145 2.25 -13.50 4.45
C TYR A 145 3.06 -13.11 5.69
N GLN A 146 3.83 -14.06 6.23
CA GLN A 146 4.80 -13.79 7.26
C GLN A 146 6.03 -13.15 6.63
N PRO A 147 6.36 -11.88 6.91
CA PRO A 147 7.57 -11.26 6.40
C PRO A 147 8.81 -11.98 6.93
N VAL A 148 9.86 -12.07 6.14
CA VAL A 148 11.17 -12.45 6.67
C VAL A 148 11.71 -11.33 7.54
N THR A 149 12.57 -11.72 8.47
CA THR A 149 13.20 -10.77 9.40
C THR A 149 13.90 -9.60 8.67
N PRO A 150 13.82 -8.37 9.19
CA PRO A 150 14.59 -7.26 8.65
C PRO A 150 16.08 -7.35 8.96
N THR A 151 16.47 -8.18 9.95
CA THR A 151 17.85 -8.34 10.44
C THR A 151 18.26 -9.80 10.44
N LEU A 152 19.52 -10.07 10.15
CA LEU A 152 20.09 -11.42 10.22
C LEU A 152 21.54 -11.30 10.72
N TYR A 153 21.93 -12.20 11.61
CA TYR A 153 23.26 -12.25 12.19
C TYR A 153 23.83 -13.66 12.07
N LEU A 154 25.09 -13.75 11.73
CA LEU A 154 25.85 -14.99 11.65
C LEU A 154 26.48 -15.31 13.02
N ILE A 155 26.25 -16.54 13.52
CA ILE A 155 26.74 -17.02 14.82
C ILE A 155 27.18 -18.49 14.71
N GLY A 156 28.18 -18.89 15.46
CA GLY A 156 28.68 -20.25 15.48
C GLY A 156 30.20 -20.34 15.51
N GLU A 157 30.75 -21.55 15.62
CA GLU A 157 32.21 -21.76 15.62
C GLU A 157 32.90 -21.18 14.40
N ALA A 158 32.24 -21.26 13.23
CA ALA A 158 32.75 -20.74 11.99
C ALA A 158 32.65 -19.21 11.89
N ALA A 159 31.77 -18.59 12.67
CA ALA A 159 31.56 -17.15 12.65
C ALA A 159 32.72 -16.39 13.33
N PRO A 160 32.99 -15.14 12.92
CA PRO A 160 34.07 -14.34 13.50
C PRO A 160 34.03 -14.19 15.03
N ASN A 161 32.83 -14.08 15.59
CA ASN A 161 32.60 -13.85 17.01
C ASN A 161 32.11 -15.08 17.79
N GLY A 162 32.22 -16.26 17.17
CA GLY A 162 31.84 -17.53 17.80
C GLY A 162 30.35 -17.61 18.16
N TRP A 163 30.04 -18.24 19.29
CA TRP A 163 28.67 -18.45 19.78
C TRP A 163 28.14 -17.30 20.67
N SER A 164 28.74 -16.11 20.64
CA SER A 164 28.25 -14.98 21.39
C SER A 164 27.05 -14.33 20.68
N ALA A 165 25.84 -14.50 21.19
CA ALA A 165 24.63 -13.95 20.60
C ALA A 165 24.64 -12.40 20.62
N ASP A 166 25.17 -11.79 21.70
CA ASP A 166 25.27 -10.33 21.85
C ASP A 166 26.29 -9.70 20.89
N GLN A 167 27.24 -10.51 20.37
CA GLN A 167 28.28 -10.06 19.47
C GLN A 167 28.16 -10.75 18.09
N ALA A 168 27.00 -11.33 17.78
CA ALA A 168 26.79 -12.00 16.51
C ALA A 168 27.08 -11.07 15.32
N THR A 169 27.69 -11.62 14.29
CA THR A 169 28.14 -10.83 13.13
C THR A 169 26.95 -10.38 12.29
N PRO A 170 26.71 -9.07 12.14
CA PRO A 170 25.61 -8.58 11.33
C PRO A 170 25.79 -8.90 9.85
N MET A 171 24.71 -9.23 9.18
CA MET A 171 24.67 -9.37 7.74
C MET A 171 24.05 -8.11 7.10
N GLU A 172 24.54 -7.74 5.93
CA GLU A 172 23.96 -6.66 5.13
C GLU A 172 22.71 -7.14 4.42
N ARG A 173 21.59 -6.46 4.62
CA ARG A 173 20.36 -6.71 3.88
C ARG A 173 20.45 -6.03 2.52
N THR A 174 20.44 -6.82 1.44
CA THR A 174 20.54 -6.33 0.05
C THR A 174 19.20 -6.20 -0.63
N ASP A 175 18.21 -7.01 -0.20
CA ASP A 175 16.83 -6.97 -0.69
C ASP A 175 15.92 -7.63 0.36
N ASN A 176 14.64 -7.70 0.05
CA ASN A 176 13.66 -8.37 0.92
C ASN A 176 13.97 -9.87 1.02
N GLY A 177 14.27 -10.34 2.22
CA GLY A 177 14.69 -11.72 2.45
C GLY A 177 16.09 -12.08 1.95
N GLN A 178 16.85 -11.13 1.44
CA GLN A 178 18.22 -11.37 0.95
C GLN A 178 19.24 -10.66 1.82
N PHE A 179 20.20 -11.46 2.28
CA PHE A 179 21.28 -10.98 3.12
C PHE A 179 22.61 -11.43 2.58
N THR A 180 23.61 -10.57 2.65
CA THR A 180 24.99 -10.86 2.27
C THR A 180 25.93 -10.58 3.42
N TRP A 181 27.00 -11.33 3.47
CA TRP A 181 28.13 -11.07 4.33
C TRP A 181 29.40 -11.55 3.63
N THR A 182 30.44 -10.77 3.68
CA THR A 182 31.74 -11.12 3.10
C THR A 182 32.80 -11.11 4.20
N GLY A 183 33.47 -12.20 4.37
CA GLY A 183 34.51 -12.34 5.38
C GLY A 183 35.09 -13.76 5.39
N LYS A 184 36.04 -13.97 6.30
CA LYS A 184 36.65 -15.29 6.49
C LYS A 184 35.84 -16.07 7.53
N LEU A 185 35.40 -17.27 7.16
CA LEU A 185 34.87 -18.26 8.09
C LEU A 185 36.00 -19.12 8.65
N ASN A 186 35.90 -19.46 9.93
CA ASN A 186 36.72 -20.48 10.57
C ASN A 186 36.16 -21.87 10.26
N THR A 187 36.86 -22.92 10.65
CA THR A 187 36.33 -24.28 10.61
C THR A 187 35.30 -24.45 11.71
N GLY A 188 34.17 -25.06 11.40
CA GLY A 188 33.10 -25.34 12.37
C GLY A 188 31.71 -25.15 11.78
N VAL A 189 30.72 -25.17 12.65
CA VAL A 189 29.31 -24.98 12.30
C VAL A 189 28.88 -23.53 12.54
N PHE A 190 27.85 -23.13 11.84
CA PHE A 190 27.20 -21.82 12.05
C PHE A 190 25.70 -21.91 11.81
N LYS A 191 24.99 -20.91 12.31
CA LYS A 191 23.60 -20.65 12.03
C LYS A 191 23.34 -19.16 11.91
N PHE A 192 22.13 -18.79 11.54
CA PHE A 192 21.70 -17.42 11.53
C PHE A 192 20.65 -17.18 12.62
N ILE A 193 20.79 -16.07 13.34
CA ILE A 193 19.80 -15.57 14.29
C ILE A 193 19.19 -14.28 13.78
N THR A 194 17.94 -13.99 14.17
CA THR A 194 17.21 -12.82 13.68
C THR A 194 17.29 -11.61 14.60
N THR A 195 17.60 -11.86 15.88
CA THR A 195 17.67 -10.83 16.93
C THR A 195 19.02 -10.91 17.61
N LEU A 196 19.70 -9.77 17.70
CA LEU A 196 20.96 -9.69 18.43
C LEU A 196 20.73 -10.00 19.92
N GLY A 197 21.58 -10.81 20.50
CA GLY A 197 21.45 -11.25 21.90
C GLY A 197 20.52 -12.45 22.12
N GLU A 198 19.79 -12.91 21.12
CA GLU A 198 18.84 -14.01 21.24
C GLU A 198 19.20 -15.18 20.31
N PHE A 199 19.19 -16.40 20.85
CA PHE A 199 19.49 -17.61 20.07
C PHE A 199 18.33 -18.09 19.19
N LEU A 200 17.13 -17.59 19.43
CA LEU A 200 15.89 -17.90 18.70
C LEU A 200 15.10 -16.63 18.39
N PRO A 201 14.34 -16.59 17.30
CA PRO A 201 14.30 -17.58 16.24
C PRO A 201 15.61 -17.66 15.45
N SER A 202 15.88 -18.80 14.86
CA SER A 202 17.09 -19.05 14.08
C SER A 202 16.81 -19.84 12.82
N TYR A 203 17.68 -19.64 11.81
CA TYR A 203 17.70 -20.43 10.58
C TYR A 203 18.93 -21.33 10.60
N ASN A 204 18.68 -22.62 10.50
CA ASN A 204 19.71 -23.65 10.39
C ASN A 204 19.61 -24.30 9.02
N ARG A 205 20.71 -24.89 8.57
CA ARG A 205 20.66 -25.82 7.45
C ARG A 205 20.21 -27.18 8.00
N ASP A 206 19.16 -27.73 7.41
CA ASP A 206 18.76 -29.13 7.62
C ASP A 206 19.72 -30.07 6.93
#